data_02396d56fcc8b1ac942e87faa7cb8678
#
_entry.id   02396d56fcc8b1ac942e87faa7cb8678
#
_cell.length_a   1.000
_cell.length_b   1.000
_cell.length_c   1.000
_cell.angle_alpha   90.00
_cell.angle_beta   90.00
_cell.angle_gamma   90.00
#
_symmetry.space_group_name_H-M   'P 1'
#
loop_
_entity.id
_entity.type
_entity.pdbx_description
1 polymer ?
#
loop_
_entity_poly.entity_id
_entity_poly.type
_entity_poly.pdbx_seq_one_letter_code
_entity_poly.pdbx_strand_id
1 'polypeptide(L)'
;MESGEYANEILVSDAGSNEKLDAQSQPEEAELKKRKRVLFLCTGNSARSQMAEAVVNNDLWDQWIAVSAGTKPTGYVHPYALAALEEAGIFHQGESKSVEVFKGQNFDLIVTVCDQARETCPLWLGPEKRIHIGFEDPAAVQGTEEEKMAAFRNTLKLIRATIPPVLKEFEGE
;
A
#
# COMPACT_ATOMS: atom_id res chain seq x y z
N MET A 1 31.33 -24.97 65.92
CA MET A 1 30.23 -24.21 66.50
C MET A 1 29.40 -23.83 65.33
N GLU A 2 28.39 -24.61 65.18
CA GLU A 2 26.91 -24.44 65.14
C GLU A 2 26.44 -23.76 63.87
N SER A 3 25.93 -24.52 62.95
CA SER A 3 24.58 -25.08 62.84
C SER A 3 23.52 -23.98 62.56
N GLY A 4 22.87 -24.11 61.47
CA GLY A 4 21.66 -23.33 61.11
C GLY A 4 21.07 -23.79 59.81
N GLU A 5 20.53 -25.01 59.77
CA GLU A 5 19.59 -25.46 58.75
C GLU A 5 18.29 -24.65 58.89
N TYR A 6 17.86 -24.07 57.77
CA TYR A 6 16.43 -23.73 57.60
C TYR A 6 15.94 -24.38 56.32
N ALA A 7 15.34 -25.54 56.52
CA ALA A 7 14.42 -26.10 55.53
C ALA A 7 13.19 -25.19 55.43
N ASN A 8 12.85 -24.74 54.26
CA ASN A 8 11.56 -24.14 54.01
C ASN A 8 10.84 -24.97 52.96
N GLU A 9 9.94 -25.79 53.46
CA GLU A 9 8.97 -26.53 52.66
C GLU A 9 8.06 -25.54 51.95
N ILE A 10 8.10 -25.50 50.64
CA ILE A 10 7.07 -24.82 49.85
C ILE A 10 6.03 -25.85 49.49
N LEU A 11 4.88 -25.70 50.14
CA LEU A 11 3.64 -26.40 49.84
C LEU A 11 3.19 -26.03 48.42
N VAL A 12 3.21 -26.99 47.52
CA VAL A 12 2.55 -26.91 46.20
C VAL A 12 1.07 -27.13 46.44
N SER A 13 0.29 -26.07 46.42
CA SER A 13 -1.15 -26.17 46.27
C SER A 13 -1.50 -26.25 44.78
N ASP A 14 -1.88 -27.44 44.40
CA ASP A 14 -2.57 -27.73 43.16
C ASP A 14 -3.93 -27.02 43.14
N ALA A 15 -4.10 -26.08 42.19
CA ALA A 15 -5.42 -25.57 41.86
C ALA A 15 -5.45 -25.39 40.35
N GLY A 16 -5.95 -26.42 39.68
CA GLY A 16 -6.30 -26.36 38.29
C GLY A 16 -7.33 -25.28 38.02
N SER A 17 -6.96 -24.36 37.16
CA SER A 17 -7.91 -23.53 36.45
C SER A 17 -7.43 -23.49 35.01
N ASN A 18 -7.97 -24.40 34.24
CA ASN A 18 -7.86 -24.45 32.80
C ASN A 18 -8.71 -23.30 32.24
N GLU A 19 -8.22 -22.07 32.36
CA GLU A 19 -8.78 -20.95 31.60
C GLU A 19 -8.36 -21.11 30.16
N LYS A 20 -9.30 -21.55 29.35
CA LYS A 20 -9.28 -21.37 27.90
C LYS A 20 -9.03 -19.91 27.67
N LEU A 21 -7.82 -19.59 27.22
CA LEU A 21 -7.53 -18.34 26.53
C LEU A 21 -8.34 -18.38 25.24
N ASP A 22 -9.56 -17.85 25.29
CA ASP A 22 -10.29 -17.53 24.10
C ASP A 22 -9.42 -16.61 23.27
N ALA A 23 -9.06 -17.10 22.08
CA ALA A 23 -8.36 -16.32 21.08
C ALA A 23 -9.27 -15.13 20.72
N GLN A 24 -9.12 -14.04 21.46
CA GLN A 24 -9.61 -12.75 21.05
C GLN A 24 -8.77 -12.36 19.83
N SER A 25 -9.30 -12.67 18.64
CA SER A 25 -8.81 -12.12 17.39
C SER A 25 -8.72 -10.62 17.58
N GLN A 26 -7.51 -10.08 17.48
CA GLN A 26 -7.24 -8.67 17.74
C GLN A 26 -8.12 -7.83 16.80
N PRO A 27 -8.73 -6.74 17.28
CA PRO A 27 -9.62 -5.91 16.45
C PRO A 27 -8.96 -5.38 15.18
N GLU A 28 -7.65 -5.21 15.16
CA GLU A 28 -6.87 -4.85 13.98
C GLU A 28 -6.93 -5.87 12.84
N GLU A 29 -6.91 -7.18 13.11
CA GLU A 29 -7.01 -8.20 12.05
C GLU A 29 -8.43 -8.29 11.46
N ALA A 30 -9.46 -8.04 12.25
CA ALA A 30 -10.84 -8.02 11.79
C ALA A 30 -11.13 -6.77 10.95
N GLU A 31 -10.50 -5.64 11.26
CA GLU A 31 -10.62 -4.38 10.52
C GLU A 31 -9.82 -4.41 9.21
N LEU A 32 -8.63 -5.03 9.20
CA LEU A 32 -7.85 -5.31 7.98
C LEU A 32 -8.62 -6.19 6.98
N LYS A 33 -9.46 -7.11 7.45
CA LYS A 33 -10.32 -7.96 6.60
C LYS A 33 -11.48 -7.20 5.93
N LYS A 34 -11.80 -6.01 6.41
CA LYS A 34 -12.89 -5.16 5.90
C LYS A 34 -12.43 -4.22 4.77
N ARG A 35 -11.13 -3.93 4.69
CA ARG A 35 -10.61 -2.99 3.71
C ARG A 35 -10.56 -3.59 2.31
N LYS A 36 -11.01 -2.83 1.32
CA LYS A 36 -10.88 -3.19 -0.10
C LYS A 36 -9.43 -3.08 -0.55
N ARG A 37 -9.06 -3.83 -1.57
CA ARG A 37 -7.70 -3.84 -2.14
C ARG A 37 -7.70 -3.24 -3.54
N VAL A 38 -6.81 -2.28 -3.78
CA VAL A 38 -6.61 -1.68 -5.10
C VAL A 38 -5.17 -1.89 -5.57
N LEU A 39 -5.02 -2.26 -6.84
CA LEU A 39 -3.73 -2.35 -7.52
C LEU A 39 -3.59 -1.21 -8.52
N PHE A 40 -2.58 -0.37 -8.35
CA PHE A 40 -2.20 0.66 -9.31
C PHE A 40 -1.11 0.15 -10.26
N LEU A 41 -1.35 0.25 -11.57
CA LEU A 41 -0.42 -0.17 -12.61
C LEU A 41 0.07 1.01 -13.44
N CYS A 42 1.36 1.08 -13.62
CA CYS A 42 2.02 1.87 -14.67
C CYS A 42 3.11 1.04 -15.34
N THR A 43 3.87 1.61 -16.25
CA THR A 43 4.94 0.88 -16.94
C THR A 43 6.11 0.62 -15.98
N GLY A 44 6.73 1.67 -15.48
CA GLY A 44 7.98 1.58 -14.70
C GLY A 44 7.81 1.35 -13.20
N ASN A 45 6.61 1.53 -12.65
CA ASN A 45 6.37 1.52 -11.19
C ASN A 45 7.37 2.40 -10.42
N SER A 46 7.66 3.56 -10.96
CA SER A 46 8.67 4.48 -10.44
C SER A 46 8.08 5.79 -9.92
N ALA A 47 7.02 6.31 -10.54
CA ALA A 47 6.43 7.60 -10.19
C ALA A 47 4.91 7.52 -9.97
N ARG A 48 4.11 7.54 -11.03
CA ARG A 48 2.65 7.68 -10.96
C ARG A 48 1.95 6.65 -10.07
N SER A 49 2.23 5.36 -10.29
CA SER A 49 1.62 4.29 -9.49
C SER A 49 2.13 4.28 -8.04
N GLN A 50 3.38 4.66 -7.80
CA GLN A 50 3.95 4.82 -6.46
C GLN A 50 3.27 5.98 -5.70
N MET A 51 3.09 7.12 -6.36
CA MET A 51 2.37 8.25 -5.76
C MET A 51 0.91 7.92 -5.49
N ALA A 52 0.24 7.18 -6.39
CA ALA A 52 -1.14 6.73 -6.19
C ALA A 52 -1.28 5.79 -4.98
N GLU A 53 -0.39 4.80 -4.86
CA GLU A 53 -0.30 3.91 -3.70
C GLU A 53 -0.13 4.69 -2.40
N ALA A 54 0.83 5.62 -2.37
CA ALA A 54 1.13 6.43 -1.21
C ALA A 54 -0.06 7.31 -0.77
N VAL A 55 -0.71 7.97 -1.72
CA VAL A 55 -1.88 8.82 -1.46
C VAL A 55 -3.03 8.00 -0.87
N VAL A 56 -3.36 6.85 -1.44
CA VAL A 56 -4.48 6.03 -0.95
C VAL A 56 -4.17 5.45 0.42
N ASN A 57 -2.98 4.93 0.64
CA ASN A 57 -2.58 4.42 1.95
C ASN A 57 -2.46 5.50 3.03
N ASN A 58 -2.30 6.79 2.65
CA ASN A 58 -2.32 7.91 3.58
C ASN A 58 -3.74 8.46 3.81
N ASP A 59 -4.48 8.72 2.73
CA ASP A 59 -5.75 9.46 2.79
C ASP A 59 -6.97 8.55 3.01
N LEU A 60 -6.89 7.24 2.69
CA LEU A 60 -7.96 6.25 2.77
C LEU A 60 -7.53 4.96 3.49
N TRP A 61 -6.61 5.07 4.41
CA TRP A 61 -5.98 3.94 5.11
C TRP A 61 -6.97 3.03 5.85
N ASP A 62 -8.11 3.56 6.27
CA ASP A 62 -9.18 2.85 6.98
C ASP A 62 -10.12 2.08 6.05
N GLN A 63 -10.14 2.41 4.76
CA GLN A 63 -11.07 1.89 3.76
C GLN A 63 -10.38 1.02 2.71
N TRP A 64 -9.16 1.38 2.33
CA TRP A 64 -8.42 0.76 1.26
C TRP A 64 -7.01 0.32 1.65
N ILE A 65 -6.56 -0.75 1.03
CA ILE A 65 -5.16 -1.16 0.98
C ILE A 65 -4.71 -1.01 -0.47
N ALA A 66 -3.81 -0.08 -0.72
CA ALA A 66 -3.25 0.16 -2.03
C ALA A 66 -1.89 -0.50 -2.18
N VAL A 67 -1.69 -1.11 -3.33
CA VAL A 67 -0.38 -1.60 -3.80
C VAL A 67 -0.15 -1.14 -5.22
N SER A 68 1.09 -1.14 -5.68
CA SER A 68 1.44 -0.75 -7.04
C SER A 68 2.43 -1.70 -7.69
N ALA A 69 2.42 -1.75 -9.01
CA ALA A 69 3.36 -2.54 -9.80
C ALA A 69 3.57 -1.93 -11.19
N GLY A 70 4.59 -2.43 -11.87
CA GLY A 70 4.90 -2.08 -13.25
C GLY A 70 4.85 -3.28 -14.18
N THR A 71 4.49 -3.04 -15.43
CA THR A 71 4.60 -4.04 -16.49
C THR A 71 6.05 -4.22 -16.94
N LYS A 72 6.89 -3.18 -16.76
CA LYS A 72 8.34 -3.16 -16.98
C LYS A 72 9.01 -2.31 -15.89
N PRO A 73 9.12 -2.82 -14.65
CA PRO A 73 9.60 -2.03 -13.52
C PRO A 73 11.03 -1.55 -13.71
N THR A 74 11.31 -0.33 -13.27
CA THR A 74 12.66 0.28 -13.34
C THR A 74 13.59 -0.22 -12.24
N GLY A 75 13.03 -0.80 -11.16
CA GLY A 75 13.77 -1.26 -10.00
C GLY A 75 14.03 -0.19 -8.94
N TYR A 76 13.54 1.04 -9.13
CA TYR A 76 13.65 2.12 -8.13
C TYR A 76 12.45 3.06 -8.18
N VAL A 77 12.15 3.68 -7.05
CA VAL A 77 11.17 4.78 -6.97
C VAL A 77 11.87 6.10 -7.29
N HIS A 78 11.27 6.90 -8.16
CA HIS A 78 11.89 8.14 -8.63
C HIS A 78 12.13 9.11 -7.46
N PRO A 79 13.34 9.67 -7.29
CA PRO A 79 13.65 10.58 -6.17
C PRO A 79 12.70 11.77 -6.06
N TYR A 80 12.27 12.35 -7.19
CA TYR A 80 11.32 13.48 -7.19
C TYR A 80 9.91 13.05 -6.79
N ALA A 81 9.51 11.79 -7.03
CA ALA A 81 8.25 11.27 -6.52
C ALA A 81 8.28 11.19 -4.99
N LEU A 82 9.37 10.68 -4.43
CA LEU A 82 9.56 10.62 -2.98
C LEU A 82 9.63 12.01 -2.37
N ALA A 83 10.36 12.94 -2.97
CA ALA A 83 10.46 14.33 -2.51
C ALA A 83 9.09 15.04 -2.54
N ALA A 84 8.30 14.88 -3.59
CA ALA A 84 6.97 15.46 -3.69
C ALA A 84 6.01 14.90 -2.62
N LEU A 85 6.08 13.60 -2.34
CA LEU A 85 5.31 12.97 -1.27
C LEU A 85 5.72 13.49 0.10
N GLU A 86 7.02 13.59 0.38
CA GLU A 86 7.55 14.13 1.64
C GLU A 86 7.11 15.59 1.86
N GLU A 87 7.20 16.45 0.84
CA GLU A 87 6.70 17.83 0.88
C GLU A 87 5.19 17.90 1.19
N ALA A 88 4.42 16.91 0.73
CA ALA A 88 2.99 16.80 1.00
C ALA A 88 2.67 16.16 2.36
N GLY A 89 3.68 15.80 3.15
CA GLY A 89 3.53 15.13 4.45
C GLY A 89 3.13 13.67 4.35
N ILE A 90 3.36 13.03 3.20
CA ILE A 90 3.04 11.61 2.95
C ILE A 90 4.33 10.79 3.02
N PHE A 91 4.44 9.96 4.06
CA PHE A 91 5.54 9.01 4.17
C PHE A 91 5.30 7.80 3.26
N HIS A 92 6.30 7.45 2.45
CA HIS A 92 6.22 6.33 1.52
C HIS A 92 7.54 5.57 1.43
N GLN A 93 7.48 4.28 1.72
CA GLN A 93 8.57 3.32 1.51
C GLN A 93 8.13 2.31 0.46
N GLY A 94 8.17 2.72 -0.81
CA GLY A 94 7.78 1.88 -1.93
C GLY A 94 8.97 1.17 -2.57
N GLU A 95 8.66 0.06 -3.20
CA GLU A 95 9.58 -0.70 -4.06
C GLU A 95 9.03 -0.74 -5.48
N SER A 96 9.88 -0.47 -6.48
CA SER A 96 9.51 -0.71 -7.87
C SER A 96 9.56 -2.20 -8.16
N LYS A 97 8.42 -2.78 -8.50
CA LYS A 97 8.25 -4.23 -8.66
C LYS A 97 7.38 -4.59 -9.85
N SER A 98 7.59 -5.79 -10.36
CA SER A 98 6.80 -6.34 -11.45
C SER A 98 5.40 -6.70 -10.98
N VAL A 99 4.41 -6.53 -11.87
CA VAL A 99 3.05 -7.01 -11.66
C VAL A 99 2.96 -8.52 -11.43
N GLU A 100 3.95 -9.29 -11.87
CA GLU A 100 4.03 -10.74 -11.68
C GLU A 100 4.08 -11.16 -10.20
N VAL A 101 4.56 -10.29 -9.29
CA VAL A 101 4.58 -10.58 -7.85
C VAL A 101 3.18 -10.71 -7.25
N PHE A 102 2.17 -10.20 -7.94
CA PHE A 102 0.76 -10.27 -7.54
C PHE A 102 -0.02 -11.40 -8.18
N LYS A 103 0.63 -12.27 -8.95
CA LYS A 103 -0.01 -13.41 -9.58
C LYS A 103 -0.68 -14.32 -8.54
N GLY A 104 -1.97 -14.62 -8.74
CA GLY A 104 -2.78 -15.40 -7.80
C GLY A 104 -3.34 -14.61 -6.62
N GLN A 105 -3.12 -13.30 -6.56
CA GLN A 105 -3.76 -12.42 -5.58
C GLN A 105 -5.01 -11.77 -6.18
N ASN A 106 -6.01 -11.51 -5.35
CA ASN A 106 -7.26 -10.85 -5.74
C ASN A 106 -7.25 -9.38 -5.31
N PHE A 107 -7.86 -8.55 -6.15
CA PHE A 107 -8.06 -7.11 -5.92
C PHE A 107 -9.53 -6.76 -6.15
N ASP A 108 -10.08 -5.84 -5.39
CA ASP A 108 -11.43 -5.32 -5.62
C ASP A 108 -11.44 -4.36 -6.82
N LEU A 109 -10.30 -3.72 -7.08
CA LEU A 109 -10.14 -2.77 -8.17
C LEU A 109 -8.71 -2.78 -8.71
N ILE A 110 -8.58 -2.68 -10.04
CA ILE A 110 -7.31 -2.46 -10.73
C ILE A 110 -7.39 -1.13 -11.47
N VAL A 111 -6.44 -0.25 -11.21
CA VAL A 111 -6.37 1.09 -11.81
C VAL A 111 -5.09 1.21 -12.62
N THR A 112 -5.21 1.36 -13.93
CA THR A 112 -4.06 1.72 -14.77
C THR A 112 -3.91 3.24 -14.83
N VAL A 113 -2.71 3.74 -14.55
CA VAL A 113 -2.42 5.17 -14.44
C VAL A 113 -1.57 5.74 -15.58
N CYS A 114 -1.26 4.93 -16.58
CA CYS A 114 -0.69 5.36 -17.86
C CYS A 114 -1.25 4.51 -18.99
N ASP A 115 -1.28 5.06 -20.22
CA ASP A 115 -1.87 4.39 -21.40
C ASP A 115 -1.17 3.08 -21.73
N GLN A 116 0.14 3.05 -21.69
CA GLN A 116 0.91 1.84 -21.97
C GLN A 116 0.60 0.69 -21.01
N ALA A 117 0.39 0.97 -19.72
CA ALA A 117 -0.03 -0.04 -18.76
C ALA A 117 -1.47 -0.51 -19.02
N ARG A 118 -2.34 0.36 -19.51
CA ARG A 118 -3.70 -0.01 -19.94
C ARG A 118 -3.66 -1.05 -21.06
N GLU A 119 -2.80 -0.85 -22.06
CA GLU A 119 -2.66 -1.75 -23.22
C GLU A 119 -2.02 -3.10 -22.86
N THR A 120 -1.08 -3.08 -21.92
CA THR A 120 -0.30 -4.25 -21.52
C THR A 120 -0.74 -4.90 -20.21
N CYS A 121 -1.89 -4.51 -19.66
CA CYS A 121 -2.44 -5.05 -18.42
C CYS A 121 -2.69 -6.55 -18.54
N PRO A 122 -2.07 -7.39 -17.68
CA PRO A 122 -2.17 -8.83 -17.79
C PRO A 122 -3.61 -9.35 -17.61
N LEU A 123 -4.03 -10.28 -18.49
CA LEU A 123 -5.35 -10.89 -18.41
C LEU A 123 -5.51 -11.81 -17.20
N TRP A 124 -4.42 -12.38 -16.68
CA TRP A 124 -4.42 -13.26 -15.51
C TRP A 124 -4.75 -12.56 -14.19
N LEU A 125 -4.77 -11.22 -14.17
CA LEU A 125 -5.26 -10.46 -13.01
C LEU A 125 -6.74 -10.72 -12.68
N GLY A 126 -7.44 -11.47 -13.54
CA GLY A 126 -8.81 -11.92 -13.28
C GLY A 126 -9.89 -10.96 -13.77
N PRO A 127 -11.16 -11.28 -13.45
CA PRO A 127 -12.32 -10.51 -13.89
C PRO A 127 -12.62 -9.29 -13.02
N GLU A 128 -11.71 -8.91 -12.13
CA GLU A 128 -11.86 -7.76 -11.24
C GLU A 128 -12.18 -6.49 -12.03
N LYS A 129 -12.86 -5.58 -11.40
CA LYS A 129 -13.19 -4.29 -11.98
C LYS A 129 -11.92 -3.54 -12.34
N ARG A 130 -11.81 -3.10 -13.59
CA ARG A 130 -10.65 -2.38 -14.13
C ARG A 130 -11.08 -1.02 -14.62
N ILE A 131 -10.36 -0.01 -14.21
CA ILE A 131 -10.54 1.37 -14.69
C ILE A 131 -9.20 1.96 -15.14
N HIS A 132 -9.29 2.97 -15.99
CA HIS A 132 -8.14 3.73 -16.44
C HIS A 132 -8.26 5.18 -16.00
N ILE A 133 -7.25 5.67 -15.28
CA ILE A 133 -7.12 7.07 -14.89
C ILE A 133 -5.71 7.50 -15.30
N GLY A 134 -5.56 8.00 -16.53
CA GLY A 134 -4.27 8.38 -17.10
C GLY A 134 -3.74 9.68 -16.51
N PHE A 135 -2.45 9.70 -16.18
CA PHE A 135 -1.69 10.89 -15.82
C PHE A 135 -0.49 11.03 -16.75
N GLU A 136 -0.14 12.26 -17.12
CA GLU A 136 1.08 12.54 -17.85
C GLU A 136 2.31 12.09 -17.05
N ASP A 137 3.36 11.66 -17.76
CA ASP A 137 4.58 11.20 -17.11
C ASP A 137 5.42 12.39 -16.64
N PRO A 138 5.53 12.63 -15.33
CA PRO A 138 6.33 13.74 -14.82
C PRO A 138 7.82 13.56 -15.07
N ALA A 139 8.29 12.32 -15.26
CA ALA A 139 9.69 12.03 -15.56
C ALA A 139 10.08 12.39 -17.02
N ALA A 140 9.10 12.58 -17.91
CA ALA A 140 9.34 12.99 -19.28
C ALA A 140 9.63 14.49 -19.43
N VAL A 141 9.37 15.30 -18.42
CA VAL A 141 9.59 16.74 -18.45
C VAL A 141 11.07 17.06 -18.54
N GLN A 142 11.43 17.86 -19.54
CA GLN A 142 12.78 18.38 -19.74
C GLN A 142 12.88 19.79 -19.13
N GLY A 143 14.07 20.19 -18.70
CA GLY A 143 14.30 21.51 -18.15
C GLY A 143 15.17 21.50 -16.90
N THR A 144 15.04 22.53 -16.10
CA THR A 144 15.75 22.68 -14.82
C THR A 144 15.26 21.68 -13.78
N GLU A 145 16.04 21.47 -12.74
CA GLU A 145 15.63 20.63 -11.59
C GLU A 145 14.32 21.10 -10.96
N GLU A 146 14.11 22.42 -10.88
CA GLU A 146 12.87 23.00 -10.34
C GLU A 146 11.67 22.73 -11.27
N GLU A 147 11.83 22.82 -12.59
CA GLU A 147 10.78 22.52 -13.55
C GLU A 147 10.40 21.02 -13.51
N LYS A 148 11.39 20.15 -13.39
CA LYS A 148 11.16 18.71 -13.21
C LYS A 148 10.43 18.43 -11.89
N MET A 149 10.89 19.03 -10.78
CA MET A 149 10.26 18.85 -9.48
C MET A 149 8.82 19.41 -9.46
N ALA A 150 8.57 20.53 -10.14
CA ALA A 150 7.24 21.10 -10.29
C ALA A 150 6.29 20.15 -11.02
N ALA A 151 6.77 19.40 -12.01
CA ALA A 151 5.99 18.38 -12.72
C ALA A 151 5.54 17.25 -11.77
N PHE A 152 6.42 16.77 -10.91
CA PHE A 152 6.07 15.75 -9.90
C PHE A 152 5.08 16.26 -8.86
N ARG A 153 5.26 17.48 -8.36
CA ARG A 153 4.30 18.13 -7.44
C ARG A 153 2.92 18.26 -8.09
N ASN A 154 2.86 18.68 -9.35
CA ASN A 154 1.61 18.82 -10.08
C ASN A 154 0.93 17.46 -10.31
N THR A 155 1.68 16.44 -10.70
CA THR A 155 1.15 15.08 -10.88
C THR A 155 0.61 14.53 -9.57
N LEU A 156 1.32 14.71 -8.45
CA LEU A 156 0.85 14.31 -7.13
C LEU A 156 -0.46 15.02 -6.75
N LYS A 157 -0.54 16.32 -7.01
CA LYS A 157 -1.77 17.10 -6.77
C LYS A 157 -2.95 16.57 -7.56
N LEU A 158 -2.75 16.24 -8.84
CA LEU A 158 -3.79 15.67 -9.70
C LEU A 158 -4.21 14.27 -9.21
N ILE A 159 -3.26 13.41 -8.86
CA ILE A 159 -3.53 12.08 -8.30
C ILE A 159 -4.40 12.21 -7.04
N ARG A 160 -4.02 13.09 -6.11
CA ARG A 160 -4.73 13.29 -4.85
C ARG A 160 -6.13 13.90 -5.04
N ALA A 161 -6.30 14.71 -6.08
CA ALA A 161 -7.61 15.29 -6.43
C ALA A 161 -8.53 14.28 -7.15
N THR A 162 -7.98 13.28 -7.84
CA THR A 162 -8.74 12.41 -8.74
C THR A 162 -9.01 11.02 -8.13
N ILE A 163 -8.00 10.37 -7.57
CA ILE A 163 -8.10 8.96 -7.16
C ILE A 163 -8.98 8.77 -5.93
N PRO A 164 -8.81 9.49 -4.80
CA PRO A 164 -9.63 9.28 -3.62
C PRO A 164 -11.14 9.45 -3.85
N PRO A 165 -11.64 10.46 -4.59
CA PRO A 165 -13.06 10.54 -4.92
C PRO A 165 -13.58 9.32 -5.70
N VAL A 166 -12.83 8.85 -6.71
CA VAL A 166 -13.21 7.67 -7.49
C VAL A 166 -13.30 6.43 -6.61
N LEU A 167 -12.34 6.20 -5.70
CA LEU A 167 -12.37 5.05 -4.79
C LEU A 167 -13.54 5.10 -3.81
N LYS A 168 -13.95 6.29 -3.35
CA LYS A 168 -15.12 6.47 -2.47
C LYS A 168 -16.43 6.13 -3.17
N GLU A 169 -16.56 6.39 -4.48
CA GLU A 169 -17.72 5.98 -5.26
C GLU A 169 -17.85 4.45 -5.33
N PHE A 170 -16.73 3.73 -5.32
CA PHE A 170 -16.71 2.26 -5.30
C PHE A 170 -17.16 1.63 -3.97
N GLU A 171 -17.30 2.41 -2.93
CA GLU A 171 -17.75 1.93 -1.61
C GLU A 171 -19.28 1.85 -1.53
N GLY A 172 -19.98 2.53 -2.42
CA GLY A 172 -21.44 2.59 -2.48
C GLY A 172 -22.11 1.48 -3.32
N GLU A 173 -21.34 0.56 -3.93
CA GLU A 173 -21.87 -0.55 -4.75
C GLU A 173 -21.92 -1.90 -4.01
#